data_0f695f836e31fe0e0ed77745529fccbd
#
_entry.id   0f695f836e31fe0e0ed77745529fccbd
#
_cell.length_a   1.000
_cell.length_b   1.000
_cell.length_c   1.000
_cell.angle_alpha   90.00
_cell.angle_beta   90.00
_cell.angle_gamma   90.00
#
_symmetry.space_group_name_H-M   'P 1'
#
loop_
_entity.id
_entity.type
_entity.pdbx_description
1 polymer ?
#
loop_
_entity_poly.entity_id
_entity_poly.type
_entity_poly.pdbx_seq_one_letter_code
_entity_poly.pdbx_strand_id
1 'polypeptide(L)'
;MKQEKRLFGTSGIRGRFGEKVTLELAVDVGRALATRLGSGKVVVGYDTRTSSQLLESALIAGIIECGCDVIRLGMVPTPLVGYAASRLGADAGVMITASHNPAPYNGIKLWNPDGMAYNPSQESAIESIIHSREFKRRGWDGLGSVREADLRDDYADAVAGMVNIERPLKVVIDCGCGAASHLSPLIFRMAGCSVVTLNSQPDGFFPGRDPEPVPE
;
A
#
# COMPACT_ATOMS: atom_id res chain seq x y z
N MET A 1 12.15 16.67 -28.47
CA MET A 1 11.74 16.48 -27.07
C MET A 1 11.77 14.98 -26.80
N LYS A 2 12.63 14.48 -25.90
CA LYS A 2 12.56 13.08 -25.44
C LYS A 2 11.25 12.96 -24.68
N GLN A 3 10.38 12.03 -25.10
CA GLN A 3 9.17 11.68 -24.36
C GLN A 3 9.63 11.17 -22.99
N GLU A 4 9.38 11.93 -21.92
CA GLU A 4 9.72 11.52 -20.57
C GLU A 4 8.98 10.20 -20.27
N LYS A 5 9.74 9.22 -19.82
CA LYS A 5 9.23 7.87 -19.59
C LYS A 5 8.26 7.90 -18.40
N ARG A 6 6.98 7.63 -18.65
CA ARG A 6 5.92 7.63 -17.64
C ARG A 6 6.32 6.78 -16.42
N LEU A 7 6.20 7.35 -15.21
CA LEU A 7 6.53 6.68 -13.96
C LEU A 7 5.43 5.69 -13.57
N PHE A 8 4.16 6.16 -13.58
CA PHE A 8 3.00 5.33 -13.27
C PHE A 8 2.62 4.45 -14.46
N GLY A 9 2.47 3.15 -14.20
CA GLY A 9 1.88 2.19 -15.13
C GLY A 9 0.37 2.02 -14.87
N THR A 10 -0.22 0.93 -15.35
CA THR A 10 -1.64 0.61 -15.15
C THR A 10 -2.03 0.35 -13.68
N SER A 11 -1.08 0.14 -12.80
CA SER A 11 -1.31 -0.20 -11.39
C SER A 11 -0.28 0.44 -10.47
N GLY A 12 -0.08 1.75 -10.62
CA GLY A 12 0.91 2.49 -9.85
C GLY A 12 2.33 2.41 -10.42
N ILE A 13 3.30 2.86 -9.64
CA ILE A 13 4.73 2.73 -9.97
C ILE A 13 5.18 1.32 -9.62
N ARG A 14 5.85 0.61 -10.53
CA ARG A 14 6.44 -0.70 -10.27
C ARG A 14 7.78 -0.87 -10.98
N GLY A 15 8.69 -1.60 -10.35
CA GLY A 15 10.00 -1.94 -10.90
C GLY A 15 10.87 -2.69 -9.92
N ARG A 16 12.07 -3.08 -10.37
CA ARG A 16 13.09 -3.65 -9.49
C ARG A 16 13.53 -2.60 -8.48
N PHE A 17 13.64 -3.00 -7.21
CA PHE A 17 14.18 -2.17 -6.15
C PHE A 17 15.65 -1.84 -6.43
N GLY A 18 16.04 -0.58 -6.20
CA GLY A 18 17.38 -0.08 -6.50
C GLY A 18 17.63 0.32 -7.95
N GLU A 19 16.71 -0.02 -8.88
CA GLU A 19 16.80 0.38 -10.29
C GLU A 19 15.72 1.43 -10.64
N LYS A 20 14.49 0.99 -10.78
CA LYS A 20 13.34 1.87 -11.09
C LYS A 20 12.63 2.36 -9.82
N VAL A 21 12.54 1.52 -8.80
CA VAL A 21 11.93 1.87 -7.51
C VAL A 21 13.06 2.06 -6.51
N THR A 22 13.36 3.31 -6.21
CA THR A 22 14.46 3.73 -5.32
C THR A 22 13.92 4.48 -4.11
N LEU A 23 14.77 4.73 -3.13
CA LEU A 23 14.43 5.53 -1.95
C LEU A 23 14.17 6.98 -2.32
N GLU A 24 14.98 7.53 -3.22
CA GLU A 24 14.83 8.89 -3.73
C GLU A 24 13.47 9.06 -4.41
N LEU A 25 13.06 8.09 -5.23
CA LEU A 25 11.74 8.10 -5.86
C LEU A 25 10.63 8.04 -4.79
N ALA A 26 10.77 7.21 -3.75
CA ALA A 26 9.77 7.12 -2.68
C ALA A 26 9.63 8.46 -1.92
N VAL A 27 10.76 9.12 -1.60
CA VAL A 27 10.75 10.47 -1.01
C VAL A 27 10.05 11.46 -1.93
N ASP A 28 10.38 11.45 -3.22
CA ASP A 28 9.81 12.41 -4.19
C ASP A 28 8.30 12.16 -4.43
N VAL A 29 7.85 10.91 -4.41
CA VAL A 29 6.40 10.59 -4.46
C VAL A 29 5.71 11.10 -3.21
N GLY A 30 6.30 10.91 -2.02
CA GLY A 30 5.77 11.45 -0.77
C GLY A 30 5.66 12.97 -0.77
N ARG A 31 6.72 13.66 -1.22
CA ARG A 31 6.72 15.13 -1.39
C ARG A 31 5.67 15.61 -2.38
N ALA A 32 5.57 14.95 -3.53
CA ALA A 32 4.61 15.32 -4.57
C ALA A 32 3.16 15.13 -4.09
N LEU A 33 2.87 14.02 -3.42
CA LEU A 33 1.56 13.76 -2.84
C LEU A 33 1.19 14.83 -1.82
N ALA A 34 2.05 15.10 -0.84
CA ALA A 34 1.80 16.12 0.19
C ALA A 34 1.74 17.54 -0.39
N THR A 35 2.56 17.86 -1.40
CA THR A 35 2.48 19.13 -2.13
C THR A 35 1.14 19.33 -2.81
N ARG A 36 0.60 18.27 -3.44
CA ARG A 36 -0.72 18.29 -4.08
C ARG A 36 -1.85 18.46 -3.07
N LEU A 37 -1.77 17.78 -1.93
CA LEU A 37 -2.76 17.88 -0.85
C LEU A 37 -2.70 19.25 -0.14
N GLY A 38 -1.51 19.85 -0.03
CA GLY A 38 -1.26 21.10 0.69
C GLY A 38 -1.20 20.95 2.22
N SER A 39 -2.08 20.17 2.78
CA SER A 39 -2.15 19.72 4.18
C SER A 39 -3.10 18.50 4.22
N GLY A 40 -3.09 17.76 5.32
CA GLY A 40 -4.01 16.64 5.51
C GLY A 40 -3.35 15.40 6.07
N LYS A 41 -4.07 14.28 6.03
CA LYS A 41 -3.67 12.98 6.58
C LYS A 41 -3.50 11.95 5.47
N VAL A 42 -2.43 11.18 5.52
CA VAL A 42 -2.15 10.11 4.57
C VAL A 42 -2.03 8.78 5.32
N VAL A 43 -2.82 7.77 4.96
CA VAL A 43 -2.62 6.40 5.46
C VAL A 43 -1.57 5.70 4.62
N VAL A 44 -0.65 4.97 5.25
CA VAL A 44 0.43 4.25 4.56
C VAL A 44 0.48 2.81 5.07
N GLY A 45 0.47 1.86 4.14
CA GLY A 45 0.66 0.44 4.41
C GLY A 45 1.64 -0.20 3.43
N TYR A 46 2.12 -1.38 3.76
CA TYR A 46 3.09 -2.10 2.95
C TYR A 46 2.87 -3.62 2.96
N ASP A 47 3.43 -4.31 1.97
CA ASP A 47 3.41 -5.76 1.86
C ASP A 47 4.64 -6.42 2.51
N THR A 48 4.76 -7.75 2.38
CA THR A 48 5.82 -8.57 3.03
C THR A 48 7.21 -8.39 2.44
N ARG A 49 7.38 -7.72 1.30
CA ARG A 49 8.69 -7.61 0.62
C ARG A 49 9.74 -6.97 1.51
N THR A 50 10.96 -7.48 1.42
CA THR A 50 12.08 -7.04 2.26
C THR A 50 12.40 -5.54 2.13
N SER A 51 12.15 -4.95 0.96
CA SER A 51 12.35 -3.52 0.69
C SER A 51 11.17 -2.63 1.11
N SER A 52 10.02 -3.20 1.52
CA SER A 52 8.79 -2.42 1.71
C SER A 52 8.87 -1.45 2.87
N GLN A 53 9.40 -1.86 4.02
CA GLN A 53 9.57 -0.97 5.19
C GLN A 53 10.54 0.18 4.92
N LEU A 54 11.59 -0.08 4.14
CA LEU A 54 12.57 0.94 3.80
C LEU A 54 11.96 1.99 2.86
N LEU A 55 11.19 1.55 1.86
CA LEU A 55 10.44 2.45 0.96
C LEU A 55 9.35 3.22 1.72
N GLU A 56 8.65 2.59 2.65
CA GLU A 56 7.68 3.26 3.52
C GLU A 56 8.32 4.40 4.29
N SER A 57 9.46 4.13 4.94
CA SER A 57 10.18 5.14 5.72
C SER A 57 10.62 6.34 4.87
N ALA A 58 11.13 6.07 3.67
CA ALA A 58 11.52 7.11 2.71
C ALA A 58 10.31 7.95 2.23
N LEU A 59 9.20 7.28 1.90
CA LEU A 59 7.96 7.94 1.49
C LEU A 59 7.41 8.84 2.61
N ILE A 60 7.35 8.32 3.84
CA ILE A 60 6.87 9.05 5.01
C ILE A 60 7.71 10.31 5.24
N ALA A 61 9.04 10.21 5.14
CA ALA A 61 9.92 11.38 5.27
C ALA A 61 9.54 12.48 4.27
N GLY A 62 9.25 12.12 3.02
CA GLY A 62 8.79 13.08 2.00
C GLY A 62 7.42 13.69 2.31
N ILE A 63 6.49 12.91 2.85
CA ILE A 63 5.15 13.38 3.21
C ILE A 63 5.22 14.40 4.35
N ILE A 64 5.89 14.06 5.44
CA ILE A 64 5.96 14.92 6.64
C ILE A 64 6.78 16.19 6.39
N GLU A 65 7.82 16.13 5.54
CA GLU A 65 8.60 17.31 5.14
C GLU A 65 7.73 18.37 4.44
N CYS A 66 6.66 17.95 3.76
CA CYS A 66 5.73 18.85 3.10
C CYS A 66 4.48 19.19 3.94
N GLY A 67 4.44 18.81 5.23
CA GLY A 67 3.44 19.25 6.21
C GLY A 67 2.14 18.43 6.24
N CYS A 68 2.12 17.22 5.66
CA CYS A 68 1.02 16.29 5.86
C CYS A 68 1.31 15.29 6.98
N ASP A 69 0.28 14.92 7.74
CA ASP A 69 0.37 13.89 8.76
C ASP A 69 0.29 12.49 8.15
N VAL A 70 0.92 11.53 8.79
CA VAL A 70 0.91 10.12 8.36
C VAL A 70 0.31 9.21 9.43
N ILE A 71 -0.55 8.29 8.99
CA ILE A 71 -1.06 7.20 9.79
C ILE A 71 -0.48 5.90 9.22
N ARG A 72 0.45 5.28 9.96
CA ARG A 72 1.05 3.99 9.58
C ARG A 72 0.12 2.84 9.92
N LEU A 73 -0.17 2.00 8.94
CA LEU A 73 -0.98 0.79 9.10
C LEU A 73 -0.11 -0.46 9.32
N GLY A 74 1.21 -0.33 9.07
CA GLY A 74 2.12 -1.47 9.08
C GLY A 74 1.92 -2.39 7.88
N MET A 75 2.24 -3.68 8.06
CA MET A 75 2.07 -4.70 7.03
C MET A 75 0.59 -5.11 6.94
N VAL A 76 -0.02 -4.75 5.80
CA VAL A 76 -1.44 -4.98 5.53
C VAL A 76 -1.67 -5.32 4.05
N PRO A 77 -2.75 -6.03 3.70
CA PRO A 77 -3.13 -6.22 2.30
C PRO A 77 -3.67 -4.92 1.69
N THR A 78 -3.47 -4.77 0.39
CA THR A 78 -3.85 -3.58 -0.38
C THR A 78 -5.28 -3.07 -0.12
N PRO A 79 -6.33 -3.91 -0.07
CA PRO A 79 -7.70 -3.42 0.17
C PRO A 79 -7.88 -2.73 1.52
N LEU A 80 -7.11 -3.12 2.53
CA LEU A 80 -7.18 -2.48 3.84
C LEU A 80 -6.70 -1.03 3.81
N VAL A 81 -5.75 -0.67 2.92
CA VAL A 81 -5.31 0.73 2.76
C VAL A 81 -6.46 1.60 2.24
N GLY A 82 -7.20 1.14 1.23
CA GLY A 82 -8.38 1.85 0.73
C GLY A 82 -9.48 1.98 1.80
N TYR A 83 -9.75 0.89 2.51
CA TYR A 83 -10.69 0.88 3.65
C TYR A 83 -10.27 1.89 4.73
N ALA A 84 -8.99 1.88 5.12
CA ALA A 84 -8.45 2.78 6.13
C ALA A 84 -8.51 4.25 5.72
N ALA A 85 -8.26 4.56 4.43
CA ALA A 85 -8.38 5.93 3.92
C ALA A 85 -9.78 6.49 4.17
N SER A 86 -10.81 5.73 3.81
CA SER A 86 -12.20 6.11 4.05
C SER A 86 -12.56 6.10 5.55
N ARG A 87 -12.21 5.04 6.27
CA ARG A 87 -12.59 4.83 7.67
C ARG A 87 -12.01 5.85 8.64
N LEU A 88 -10.77 6.32 8.37
CA LEU A 88 -10.06 7.30 9.21
C LEU A 88 -10.22 8.74 8.72
N GLY A 89 -10.98 8.97 7.64
CA GLY A 89 -11.11 10.27 7.02
C GLY A 89 -9.75 10.83 6.60
N ALA A 90 -8.92 10.00 5.96
CA ALA A 90 -7.65 10.43 5.41
C ALA A 90 -7.84 11.00 4.01
N ASP A 91 -6.98 11.95 3.62
CA ASP A 91 -7.06 12.65 2.34
C ASP A 91 -6.44 11.85 1.19
N ALA A 92 -5.60 10.84 1.54
CA ALA A 92 -5.05 9.88 0.60
C ALA A 92 -4.60 8.60 1.31
N GLY A 93 -4.43 7.53 0.52
CA GLY A 93 -3.78 6.29 0.94
C GLY A 93 -2.58 5.96 0.05
N VAL A 94 -1.58 5.32 0.63
CA VAL A 94 -0.42 4.80 -0.11
C VAL A 94 -0.16 3.35 0.27
N MET A 95 -0.03 2.49 -0.74
CA MET A 95 0.37 1.10 -0.57
C MET A 95 1.73 0.86 -1.21
N ILE A 96 2.68 0.35 -0.42
CA ILE A 96 4.00 -0.09 -0.90
C ILE A 96 3.91 -1.57 -1.24
N THR A 97 3.89 -1.88 -2.53
CA THR A 97 3.75 -3.25 -3.04
C THR A 97 4.05 -3.34 -4.53
N ALA A 98 4.52 -4.49 -4.98
CA ALA A 98 4.54 -4.87 -6.38
C ALA A 98 3.49 -5.94 -6.72
N SER A 99 2.49 -6.17 -5.85
CA SER A 99 1.44 -7.20 -6.05
C SER A 99 2.05 -8.60 -6.23
N HIS A 100 1.87 -9.20 -7.41
CA HIS A 100 2.33 -10.54 -7.76
C HIS A 100 3.71 -10.59 -8.46
N ASN A 101 4.38 -9.46 -8.62
CA ASN A 101 5.73 -9.47 -9.22
C ASN A 101 6.74 -10.25 -8.35
N PRO A 102 7.83 -10.77 -8.96
CA PRO A 102 8.89 -11.47 -8.21
C PRO A 102 9.47 -10.68 -7.04
N ALA A 103 10.10 -11.37 -6.09
CA ALA A 103 10.63 -10.79 -4.83
C ALA A 103 11.48 -9.50 -5.00
N PRO A 104 12.37 -9.36 -6.01
CA PRO A 104 13.19 -8.15 -6.19
C PRO A 104 12.41 -6.90 -6.61
N TYR A 105 11.12 -7.03 -6.95
CA TYR A 105 10.29 -5.92 -7.38
C TYR A 105 9.59 -5.27 -6.19
N ASN A 106 9.32 -3.96 -6.30
CA ASN A 106 8.44 -3.25 -5.40
C ASN A 106 7.69 -2.14 -6.16
N GLY A 107 6.86 -1.37 -5.48
CA GLY A 107 6.09 -0.31 -6.10
C GLY A 107 5.36 0.58 -5.11
N ILE A 108 4.74 1.62 -5.64
CA ILE A 108 3.97 2.60 -4.89
C ILE A 108 2.64 2.80 -5.59
N LYS A 109 1.53 2.62 -4.88
CA LYS A 109 0.18 2.82 -5.38
C LYS A 109 -0.57 3.82 -4.51
N LEU A 110 -1.28 4.77 -5.14
CA LEU A 110 -1.99 5.85 -4.48
C LEU A 110 -3.50 5.60 -4.48
N TRP A 111 -4.16 6.03 -3.41
CA TRP A 111 -5.58 5.85 -3.16
C TRP A 111 -6.23 7.17 -2.80
N ASN A 112 -7.48 7.35 -3.22
CA ASN A 112 -8.35 8.46 -2.87
C ASN A 112 -8.98 8.28 -1.48
N PRO A 113 -9.55 9.33 -0.89
CA PRO A 113 -10.28 9.27 0.38
C PRO A 113 -11.45 8.29 0.39
N ASP A 114 -12.06 8.05 -0.76
CA ASP A 114 -13.19 7.12 -0.95
C ASP A 114 -12.76 5.65 -1.07
N GLY A 115 -11.45 5.36 -0.96
CA GLY A 115 -10.89 4.02 -1.10
C GLY A 115 -10.69 3.56 -2.55
N MET A 116 -10.90 4.42 -3.53
CA MET A 116 -10.60 4.12 -4.93
C MET A 116 -9.16 4.47 -5.29
N ALA A 117 -8.56 3.70 -6.20
CA ALA A 117 -7.21 4.00 -6.69
C ALA A 117 -7.18 5.34 -7.45
N TYR A 118 -6.02 6.01 -7.44
CA TYR A 118 -5.83 7.20 -8.29
C TYR A 118 -6.06 6.86 -9.75
N ASN A 119 -6.74 7.77 -10.45
CA ASN A 119 -6.92 7.68 -11.88
C ASN A 119 -5.70 8.26 -12.66
N PRO A 120 -5.62 8.02 -13.98
CA PRO A 120 -4.45 8.46 -14.77
C PRO A 120 -4.18 9.98 -14.73
N SER A 121 -5.21 10.82 -14.59
CA SER A 121 -5.02 12.26 -14.50
C SER A 121 -4.42 12.69 -13.16
N GLN A 122 -4.81 12.02 -12.07
CA GLN A 122 -4.25 12.24 -10.74
C GLN A 122 -2.78 11.76 -10.67
N GLU A 123 -2.48 10.59 -11.26
CA GLU A 123 -1.12 10.08 -11.38
C GLU A 123 -0.22 11.04 -12.17
N SER A 124 -0.70 11.54 -13.32
CA SER A 124 0.04 12.51 -14.13
C SER A 124 0.30 13.82 -13.40
N ALA A 125 -0.60 14.26 -12.52
CA ALA A 125 -0.38 15.44 -11.70
C ALA A 125 0.74 15.22 -10.66
N ILE A 126 0.84 14.01 -10.07
CA ILE A 126 1.96 13.64 -9.20
C ILE A 126 3.27 13.61 -10.00
N GLU A 127 3.27 12.98 -11.19
CA GLU A 127 4.45 12.96 -12.07
C GLU A 127 4.94 14.36 -12.41
N SER A 128 4.04 15.27 -12.74
CA SER A 128 4.39 16.67 -13.07
C SER A 128 5.11 17.37 -11.92
N ILE A 129 4.65 17.16 -10.68
CA ILE A 129 5.30 17.73 -9.49
C ILE A 129 6.69 17.10 -9.26
N ILE A 130 6.82 15.78 -9.48
CA ILE A 130 8.11 15.09 -9.36
C ILE A 130 9.11 15.64 -10.40
N HIS A 131 8.68 15.82 -11.65
CA HIS A 131 9.55 16.31 -12.73
C HIS A 131 9.93 17.77 -12.55
N SER A 132 9.00 18.65 -12.15
CA SER A 132 9.30 20.06 -11.87
C SER A 132 10.12 20.29 -10.62
N ARG A 133 10.16 19.33 -9.70
CA ARG A 133 10.82 19.46 -8.38
C ARG A 133 10.24 20.58 -7.52
N GLU A 134 9.05 21.07 -7.82
CA GLU A 134 8.39 22.17 -7.09
C GLU A 134 7.67 21.66 -5.84
N PHE A 135 8.43 21.09 -4.90
CA PHE A 135 7.90 20.57 -3.65
C PHE A 135 7.65 21.69 -2.63
N LYS A 136 6.45 21.73 -2.04
CA LYS A 136 6.06 22.69 -0.99
C LYS A 136 6.57 22.26 0.38
N ARG A 137 7.88 22.21 0.57
CA ARG A 137 8.50 21.87 1.84
C ARG A 137 8.16 22.88 2.92
N ARG A 138 8.09 22.42 4.16
CA ARG A 138 7.84 23.25 5.35
C ARG A 138 9.14 23.54 6.10
N GLY A 139 9.11 24.60 6.91
CA GLY A 139 10.13 24.81 7.94
C GLY A 139 10.01 23.79 9.06
N TRP A 140 10.98 23.80 9.97
CA TRP A 140 11.05 22.85 11.10
C TRP A 140 9.80 22.87 12.00
N ASP A 141 9.08 23.98 12.04
CA ASP A 141 7.86 24.22 12.81
C ASP A 141 6.56 23.87 12.09
N GLY A 142 6.64 23.51 10.82
CA GLY A 142 5.49 23.14 9.98
C GLY A 142 5.53 21.70 9.48
N LEU A 143 6.37 20.85 10.05
CA LEU A 143 6.45 19.43 9.68
C LEU A 143 5.19 18.67 10.11
N GLY A 144 4.81 17.67 9.31
CA GLY A 144 3.75 16.72 9.68
C GLY A 144 4.18 15.77 10.79
N SER A 145 3.22 15.10 11.38
CA SER A 145 3.40 14.08 12.41
C SER A 145 3.19 12.67 11.90
N VAL A 146 3.67 11.68 12.65
CA VAL A 146 3.45 10.26 12.35
C VAL A 146 2.78 9.60 13.55
N ARG A 147 1.70 8.84 13.30
CA ARG A 147 1.07 7.96 14.29
C ARG A 147 0.77 6.60 13.68
N GLU A 148 0.53 5.62 14.52
CA GLU A 148 0.14 4.28 14.08
C GLU A 148 -1.36 4.05 14.30
N ALA A 149 -1.96 3.18 13.47
CA ALA A 149 -3.30 2.67 13.66
C ALA A 149 -3.37 1.21 13.20
N ASP A 150 -4.03 0.38 13.97
CA ASP A 150 -4.36 -1.00 13.59
C ASP A 150 -5.85 -1.10 13.29
N LEU A 151 -6.18 -1.45 12.04
CA LEU A 151 -7.55 -1.65 11.59
C LEU A 151 -7.79 -3.07 11.09
N ARG A 152 -6.94 -4.03 11.46
CA ARG A 152 -7.08 -5.41 10.97
C ARG A 152 -8.36 -6.06 11.44
N ASP A 153 -8.70 -5.89 12.71
CA ASP A 153 -9.94 -6.43 13.30
C ASP A 153 -11.18 -5.71 12.74
N ASP A 154 -11.16 -4.36 12.71
CA ASP A 154 -12.23 -3.55 12.10
C ASP A 154 -12.51 -3.98 10.64
N TYR A 155 -11.45 -4.20 9.86
CA TYR A 155 -11.57 -4.64 8.47
C TYR A 155 -12.10 -6.08 8.37
N ALA A 156 -11.61 -6.99 9.24
CA ALA A 156 -12.07 -8.37 9.28
C ALA A 156 -13.56 -8.45 9.62
N ASP A 157 -14.02 -7.71 10.62
CA ASP A 157 -15.43 -7.61 11.00
C ASP A 157 -16.28 -7.06 9.85
N ALA A 158 -15.82 -5.97 9.22
CA ALA A 158 -16.53 -5.36 8.10
C ALA A 158 -16.70 -6.33 6.92
N VAL A 159 -15.63 -7.06 6.55
CA VAL A 159 -15.68 -8.00 5.42
C VAL A 159 -16.48 -9.25 5.77
N ALA A 160 -16.27 -9.83 6.95
CA ALA A 160 -17.03 -11.02 7.38
C ALA A 160 -18.53 -10.73 7.50
N GLY A 161 -18.90 -9.52 7.94
CA GLY A 161 -20.29 -9.09 8.03
C GLY A 161 -21.01 -8.89 6.69
N MET A 162 -20.28 -8.82 5.57
CA MET A 162 -20.88 -8.69 4.23
C MET A 162 -21.42 -10.02 3.67
N VAL A 163 -21.05 -11.15 4.26
CA VAL A 163 -21.38 -12.46 3.75
C VAL A 163 -22.17 -13.27 4.78
N ASN A 164 -23.11 -14.08 4.30
CA ASN A 164 -23.82 -15.08 5.08
C ASN A 164 -23.58 -16.46 4.45
N ILE A 165 -22.84 -17.31 5.14
CA ILE A 165 -22.55 -18.68 4.67
C ILE A 165 -23.58 -19.64 5.32
N GLU A 166 -24.54 -20.07 4.53
CA GLU A 166 -25.66 -20.89 5.01
C GLU A 166 -25.24 -22.30 5.52
N ARG A 167 -24.08 -22.78 5.09
CA ARG A 167 -23.54 -24.09 5.51
C ARG A 167 -22.03 -24.01 5.73
N PRO A 168 -21.48 -24.73 6.73
CA PRO A 168 -20.04 -24.78 6.95
C PRO A 168 -19.29 -25.28 5.71
N LEU A 169 -18.30 -24.49 5.28
CA LEU A 169 -17.39 -24.85 4.19
C LEU A 169 -16.01 -25.22 4.73
N LYS A 170 -15.37 -26.21 4.10
CA LYS A 170 -13.94 -26.44 4.27
C LYS A 170 -13.20 -25.70 3.19
N VAL A 171 -12.29 -24.80 3.59
CA VAL A 171 -11.55 -23.94 2.67
C VAL A 171 -10.07 -24.15 2.88
N VAL A 172 -9.32 -24.31 1.79
CA VAL A 172 -7.87 -24.25 1.79
C VAL A 172 -7.46 -22.91 1.21
N ILE A 173 -6.65 -22.15 1.96
CA ILE A 173 -6.16 -20.83 1.55
C ILE A 173 -4.64 -20.91 1.40
N ASP A 174 -4.15 -20.80 0.18
CA ASP A 174 -2.73 -20.53 -0.07
C ASP A 174 -2.49 -19.03 0.03
N CYS A 175 -1.85 -18.62 1.11
CA CYS A 175 -1.57 -17.23 1.41
C CYS A 175 -0.38 -16.67 0.61
N GLY A 176 0.40 -17.53 -0.07
CA GLY A 176 1.55 -17.12 -0.88
C GLY A 176 2.59 -16.29 -0.13
N CYS A 177 2.78 -16.51 1.17
CA CYS A 177 3.66 -15.73 2.05
C CYS A 177 3.39 -14.20 2.03
N GLY A 178 2.19 -13.79 1.60
CA GLY A 178 1.82 -12.39 1.36
C GLY A 178 1.25 -11.66 2.57
N ALA A 179 0.96 -10.38 2.41
CA ALA A 179 0.45 -9.51 3.48
C ALA A 179 -0.95 -9.88 4.01
N ALA A 180 -1.69 -10.73 3.28
CA ALA A 180 -3.00 -11.24 3.71
C ALA A 180 -2.92 -12.52 4.55
N SER A 181 -1.72 -13.02 4.86
CA SER A 181 -1.51 -14.32 5.52
C SER A 181 -2.22 -14.48 6.87
N HIS A 182 -2.35 -13.41 7.62
CA HIS A 182 -3.09 -13.42 8.90
C HIS A 182 -4.58 -13.08 8.70
N LEU A 183 -4.86 -12.12 7.82
CA LEU A 183 -6.19 -11.52 7.71
C LEU A 183 -7.17 -12.39 6.92
N SER A 184 -6.75 -12.96 5.77
CA SER A 184 -7.65 -13.80 4.97
C SER A 184 -8.14 -15.03 5.73
N PRO A 185 -7.27 -15.84 6.40
CA PRO A 185 -7.75 -16.96 7.20
C PRO A 185 -8.66 -16.55 8.35
N LEU A 186 -8.42 -15.42 8.98
CA LEU A 186 -9.26 -14.86 10.05
C LEU A 186 -10.67 -14.58 9.51
N ILE A 187 -10.78 -13.82 8.44
CA ILE A 187 -12.06 -13.43 7.82
C ILE A 187 -12.90 -14.67 7.45
N PHE A 188 -12.28 -15.68 6.83
CA PHE A 188 -13.00 -16.92 6.46
C PHE A 188 -13.47 -17.70 7.69
N ARG A 189 -12.68 -17.73 8.78
CA ARG A 189 -13.13 -18.35 10.05
C ARG A 189 -14.28 -17.58 10.68
N MET A 190 -14.22 -16.25 10.69
CA MET A 190 -15.31 -15.40 11.19
C MET A 190 -16.60 -15.58 10.38
N ALA A 191 -16.48 -15.84 9.07
CA ALA A 191 -17.59 -16.16 8.20
C ALA A 191 -18.11 -17.61 8.37
N GLY A 192 -17.59 -18.39 9.34
CA GLY A 192 -18.07 -19.74 9.66
C GLY A 192 -17.40 -20.87 8.89
N CYS A 193 -16.29 -20.63 8.21
CA CYS A 193 -15.56 -21.66 7.48
C CYS A 193 -14.56 -22.42 8.37
N SER A 194 -14.36 -23.72 8.07
CA SER A 194 -13.20 -24.48 8.54
C SER A 194 -12.02 -24.23 7.60
N VAL A 195 -10.93 -23.61 8.11
CA VAL A 195 -9.85 -23.12 7.27
C VAL A 195 -8.54 -23.87 7.51
N VAL A 196 -7.97 -24.39 6.43
CA VAL A 196 -6.57 -24.86 6.37
C VAL A 196 -5.76 -23.86 5.56
N THR A 197 -4.56 -23.52 6.03
CA THR A 197 -3.69 -22.54 5.37
C THR A 197 -2.43 -23.20 4.83
N LEU A 198 -1.98 -22.71 3.67
CA LEU A 198 -0.69 -23.00 3.08
C LEU A 198 0.07 -21.67 2.95
N ASN A 199 1.39 -21.70 3.07
CA ASN A 199 2.26 -20.51 2.92
C ASN A 199 1.76 -19.29 3.70
N SER A 200 1.27 -19.50 4.94
CA SER A 200 0.64 -18.47 5.76
C SER A 200 1.62 -17.68 6.62
N GLN A 201 2.91 -17.87 6.45
CA GLN A 201 3.95 -17.07 7.08
C GLN A 201 4.33 -15.93 6.14
N PRO A 202 4.18 -14.65 6.57
CA PRO A 202 4.64 -13.52 5.78
C PRO A 202 6.15 -13.60 5.53
N ASP A 203 6.56 -13.65 4.26
CA ASP A 203 7.98 -13.74 3.89
C ASP A 203 8.20 -13.10 2.52
N GLY A 204 9.03 -12.05 2.46
CA GLY A 204 9.34 -11.31 1.26
C GLY A 204 10.25 -12.04 0.25
N PHE A 205 10.78 -13.21 0.61
CA PHE A 205 11.48 -14.09 -0.32
C PHE A 205 10.55 -15.07 -1.06
N PHE A 206 9.31 -15.23 -0.57
CA PHE A 206 8.30 -16.13 -1.16
C PHE A 206 8.78 -17.57 -1.34
N PRO A 207 9.29 -18.25 -0.29
CA PRO A 207 9.94 -19.55 -0.41
C PRO A 207 9.00 -20.70 -0.79
N GLY A 208 7.69 -20.54 -0.59
CA GLY A 208 6.71 -21.59 -0.83
C GLY A 208 6.29 -21.72 -2.30
N ARG A 209 6.26 -20.62 -3.02
CA ARG A 209 5.98 -20.51 -4.47
C ARG A 209 6.18 -19.07 -4.93
N ASP A 210 6.26 -18.86 -6.24
CA ASP A 210 6.25 -17.51 -6.79
C ASP A 210 4.96 -16.74 -6.42
N PRO A 211 5.04 -15.41 -6.25
CA PRO A 211 3.87 -14.59 -5.93
C PRO A 211 2.76 -14.67 -6.99
N GLU A 212 3.11 -14.84 -8.28
CA GLU A 212 2.16 -15.02 -9.36
C GLU A 212 1.52 -16.41 -9.28
N PRO A 213 0.19 -16.52 -9.10
CA PRO A 213 -0.50 -17.82 -8.99
C PRO A 213 -0.82 -18.39 -10.38
N VAL A 214 0.20 -18.70 -11.17
CA VAL A 214 0.05 -19.38 -12.47
C VAL A 214 0.27 -20.88 -12.32
N PRO A 215 -0.35 -21.73 -13.16
CA PRO A 215 0.00 -23.16 -13.26
C PRO A 215 1.48 -23.29 -13.64
N GLU A 216 2.16 -24.26 -13.02
CA GLU A 216 3.50 -24.69 -13.39
C GLU A 216 3.51 -25.43 -14.72
#